data_634bec5c5afe39eaa8d8535779cf957b
#
_entry.id   634bec5c5afe39eaa8d8535779cf957b
#
_cell.length_a   1.000
_cell.length_b   1.000
_cell.length_c   1.000
_cell.angle_alpha   90.00
_cell.angle_beta   90.00
_cell.angle_gamma   90.00
#
_symmetry.space_group_name_H-M   'P 1'
#
loop_
_entity.id
_entity.type
_entity.pdbx_description
1 polymer ?
#
loop_
_entity_poly.entity_id
_entity_poly.type
_entity_poly.pdbx_seq_one_letter_code
_entity_poly.pdbx_strand_id
1 'polypeptide(L)'
;NLRYSQRRRVPPGTEPGTLTSDPSLPVPELTQLIFSRTAIREAAPSNPAQLQSLHDDSEIEWVNLEGVGDAETVRKLGNRFGLHMLALEDVTNVHQRPKFEDYEEHLFLILRMPVPAATAETPHSRRFQFEQVALAFGRRFVVTFQEIPGDTFDSVRKRLRTENSLIRTRGTDYLVYSLLDSV
;
A
#
# COMPACT_ATOMS: atom_id res chain seq x y z
N ASN A 1 18.52 -17.31 17.37
CA ASN A 1 18.58 -17.58 15.92
C ASN A 1 17.27 -17.17 15.29
N LEU A 2 17.21 -15.95 14.78
CA LEU A 2 16.13 -15.45 13.93
C LEU A 2 16.17 -16.24 12.62
N ARG A 3 15.38 -17.30 12.51
CA ARG A 3 15.09 -17.90 11.21
C ARG A 3 14.15 -16.96 10.47
N TYR A 4 14.68 -15.99 9.76
CA TYR A 4 14.03 -15.36 8.65
C TYR A 4 13.70 -16.45 7.64
N SER A 5 12.47 -16.91 7.58
CA SER A 5 12.01 -17.76 6.49
C SER A 5 11.95 -16.89 5.24
N GLN A 6 13.09 -16.75 4.56
CA GLN A 6 13.15 -16.17 3.21
C GLN A 6 12.52 -17.18 2.24
N ARG A 7 11.22 -17.22 2.20
CA ARG A 7 10.53 -17.86 1.07
C ARG A 7 10.53 -16.86 -0.07
N ARG A 8 11.52 -16.94 -0.93
CA ARG A 8 11.44 -16.36 -2.27
C ARG A 8 10.19 -16.94 -2.93
N ARG A 9 9.17 -16.13 -3.16
CA ARG A 9 7.91 -16.57 -3.79
C ARG A 9 8.08 -16.83 -5.28
N VAL A 10 9.07 -16.22 -5.90
CA VAL A 10 9.35 -16.35 -7.33
C VAL A 10 10.56 -17.27 -7.51
N PRO A 11 10.43 -18.38 -8.27
CA PRO A 11 11.56 -19.26 -8.58
C PRO A 11 12.68 -18.50 -9.30
N PRO A 12 13.95 -18.88 -9.07
CA PRO A 12 15.06 -18.33 -9.84
C PRO A 12 14.87 -18.57 -11.34
N GLY A 13 15.04 -17.51 -12.16
CA GLY A 13 14.88 -17.58 -13.60
C GLY A 13 13.49 -17.24 -14.12
N THR A 14 12.56 -16.83 -13.26
CA THR A 14 11.27 -16.26 -13.68
C THR A 14 11.49 -14.94 -14.42
N GLU A 15 10.69 -14.68 -15.44
CA GLU A 15 10.74 -13.43 -16.19
C GLU A 15 10.47 -12.22 -15.29
N PRO A 16 11.26 -11.12 -15.42
CA PRO A 16 11.00 -9.89 -14.68
C PRO A 16 9.56 -9.38 -14.90
N GLY A 17 8.93 -8.86 -13.85
CA GLY A 17 7.55 -8.38 -13.89
C GLY A 17 6.50 -9.49 -13.73
N THR A 18 6.89 -10.73 -13.40
CA THR A 18 5.96 -11.81 -13.11
C THR A 18 5.33 -11.65 -11.74
N LEU A 19 4.01 -11.47 -11.69
CA LEU A 19 3.26 -11.41 -10.45
C LEU A 19 2.88 -12.83 -9.98
N THR A 20 3.07 -13.09 -8.70
CA THR A 20 2.76 -14.41 -8.12
C THR A 20 1.69 -14.27 -7.06
N SER A 21 0.60 -15.03 -7.19
CA SER A 21 -0.43 -15.12 -6.15
C SER A 21 0.01 -16.00 -4.99
N ASP A 22 -0.36 -15.61 -3.78
CA ASP A 22 -0.16 -16.40 -2.56
C ASP A 22 -1.48 -16.55 -1.82
N PRO A 23 -2.15 -17.70 -1.95
CA PRO A 23 -3.44 -17.94 -1.32
C PRO A 23 -3.36 -18.06 0.22
N SER A 24 -2.16 -18.09 0.79
CA SER A 24 -1.99 -18.06 2.25
C SER A 24 -2.10 -16.66 2.85
N LEU A 25 -2.06 -15.61 2.02
CA LEU A 25 -2.30 -14.23 2.43
C LEU A 25 -3.80 -13.94 2.52
N PRO A 26 -4.17 -12.91 3.30
CA PRO A 26 -5.55 -12.44 3.39
C PRO A 26 -6.17 -12.12 2.03
N VAL A 27 -7.49 -12.28 1.96
CA VAL A 27 -8.28 -11.81 0.81
C VAL A 27 -8.09 -10.30 0.66
N PRO A 28 -7.86 -9.79 -0.55
CA PRO A 28 -7.66 -8.37 -0.78
C PRO A 28 -8.86 -7.52 -0.34
N GLU A 29 -8.60 -6.48 0.43
CA GLU A 29 -9.56 -5.45 0.79
C GLU A 29 -9.12 -4.10 0.23
N LEU A 30 -10.04 -3.41 -0.44
CA LEU A 30 -9.80 -2.11 -1.04
C LEU A 30 -10.53 -1.02 -0.28
N THR A 31 -9.83 0.07 0.00
CA THR A 31 -10.44 1.32 0.42
C THR A 31 -9.98 2.45 -0.49
N GLN A 32 -10.89 3.34 -0.82
CA GLN A 32 -10.64 4.51 -1.66
C GLN A 32 -11.08 5.77 -0.92
N LEU A 33 -10.20 6.74 -0.85
CA LEU A 33 -10.51 8.09 -0.40
C LEU A 33 -10.17 9.05 -1.55
N ILE A 34 -11.16 9.82 -1.97
CA ILE A 34 -10.98 10.93 -2.91
C ILE A 34 -11.24 12.20 -2.14
N PHE A 35 -10.30 13.11 -2.12
CA PHE A 35 -10.42 14.32 -1.34
C PHE A 35 -9.88 15.55 -2.06
N SER A 36 -10.45 16.67 -1.71
CA SER A 36 -10.00 18.01 -2.05
C SER A 36 -9.93 18.85 -0.77
N ARG A 37 -9.63 20.13 -0.88
CA ARG A 37 -9.65 21.05 0.26
C ARG A 37 -10.99 21.05 0.99
N THR A 38 -12.11 20.97 0.26
CA THR A 38 -13.47 21.16 0.77
C THR A 38 -14.31 19.91 0.85
N ALA A 39 -13.95 18.86 0.14
CA ALA A 39 -14.75 17.63 0.05
C ALA A 39 -13.90 16.37 0.30
N ILE A 40 -14.57 15.32 0.74
CA ILE A 40 -14.02 13.97 0.85
C ILE A 40 -15.11 12.97 0.47
N ARG A 41 -14.73 11.95 -0.29
CA ARG A 41 -15.56 10.79 -0.64
C ARG A 41 -14.81 9.54 -0.27
N GLU A 42 -15.47 8.59 0.37
CA GLU A 42 -14.92 7.31 0.77
C GLU A 42 -15.72 6.17 0.16
N ALA A 43 -15.03 5.12 -0.25
CA ALA A 43 -15.63 3.90 -0.77
C ALA A 43 -14.80 2.68 -0.34
N ALA A 44 -15.48 1.53 -0.26
CA ALA A 44 -14.86 0.23 -0.06
C ALA A 44 -15.25 -0.69 -1.22
N PRO A 45 -14.64 -0.50 -2.42
CA PRO A 45 -14.97 -1.31 -3.59
C PRO A 45 -14.50 -2.75 -3.42
N SER A 46 -15.27 -3.71 -3.92
CA SER A 46 -14.90 -5.13 -3.85
C SER A 46 -13.85 -5.52 -4.90
N ASN A 47 -13.58 -4.66 -5.87
CA ASN A 47 -12.54 -4.87 -6.89
C ASN A 47 -12.11 -3.54 -7.52
N PRO A 48 -10.92 -3.47 -8.18
CA PRO A 48 -10.40 -2.25 -8.76
C PRO A 48 -11.28 -1.60 -9.85
N ALA A 49 -12.14 -2.36 -10.54
CA ALA A 49 -13.02 -1.81 -11.57
C ALA A 49 -14.14 -0.93 -11.02
N GLN A 50 -14.43 -1.04 -9.72
CA GLN A 50 -15.44 -0.23 -9.03
C GLN A 50 -14.88 1.05 -8.40
N LEU A 51 -13.58 1.31 -8.52
CA LEU A 51 -12.98 2.55 -8.08
C LEU A 51 -13.59 3.74 -8.80
N GLN A 52 -13.99 4.74 -8.03
CA GLN A 52 -14.56 5.99 -8.54
C GLN A 52 -13.48 6.80 -9.29
N SER A 53 -13.92 7.64 -10.22
CA SER A 53 -13.04 8.57 -10.92
C SER A 53 -12.97 9.90 -10.19
N LEU A 54 -11.88 10.63 -10.40
CA LEU A 54 -11.76 12.03 -10.01
C LEU A 54 -12.72 12.89 -10.83
N HIS A 55 -13.32 13.90 -10.21
CA HIS A 55 -14.27 14.81 -10.87
C HIS A 55 -13.56 16.03 -11.44
N ASP A 56 -12.50 16.50 -10.82
CA ASP A 56 -11.74 17.66 -11.23
C ASP A 56 -10.25 17.58 -10.83
N ASP A 57 -9.50 18.59 -11.24
CA ASP A 57 -8.04 18.63 -11.02
C ASP A 57 -7.61 18.95 -9.58
N SER A 58 -8.53 19.38 -8.73
CA SER A 58 -8.26 19.65 -7.31
C SER A 58 -8.32 18.42 -6.43
N GLU A 59 -8.86 17.32 -6.95
CA GLU A 59 -9.02 16.06 -6.21
C GLU A 59 -7.74 15.22 -6.24
N ILE A 60 -7.45 14.61 -5.10
CA ILE A 60 -6.40 13.60 -4.90
C ILE A 60 -7.07 12.30 -4.50
N GLU A 61 -6.62 11.21 -5.11
CA GLU A 61 -7.08 9.85 -4.81
C GLU A 61 -6.04 9.12 -3.96
N TRP A 62 -6.49 8.52 -2.86
CA TRP A 62 -5.72 7.53 -2.11
C TRP A 62 -6.46 6.19 -2.13
N VAL A 63 -5.81 5.18 -2.68
CA VAL A 63 -6.30 3.79 -2.65
C VAL A 63 -5.39 2.97 -1.75
N ASN A 64 -5.97 2.26 -0.79
CA ASN A 64 -5.27 1.31 0.03
C ASN A 64 -5.73 -0.11 -0.31
N LEU A 65 -4.78 -1.00 -0.63
CA LEU A 65 -4.99 -2.43 -0.80
C LEU A 65 -4.37 -3.14 0.40
N GLU A 66 -5.19 -3.80 1.18
CA GLU A 66 -4.79 -4.69 2.26
C GLU A 66 -4.92 -6.15 1.80
N GLY A 67 -3.83 -6.94 1.92
CA GLY A 67 -3.77 -8.27 1.33
C GLY A 67 -3.29 -8.27 -0.12
N VAL A 68 -2.01 -8.53 -0.33
CA VAL A 68 -1.36 -8.53 -1.67
C VAL A 68 -1.25 -9.94 -2.28
N GLY A 69 -1.99 -10.90 -1.73
CA GLY A 69 -1.92 -12.31 -2.15
C GLY A 69 -2.57 -12.62 -3.50
N ASP A 70 -3.43 -11.76 -4.03
CA ASP A 70 -4.06 -11.92 -5.33
C ASP A 70 -3.37 -11.05 -6.39
N ALA A 71 -2.54 -11.69 -7.21
CA ALA A 71 -1.78 -11.04 -8.29
C ALA A 71 -2.68 -10.33 -9.32
N GLU A 72 -3.90 -10.83 -9.55
CA GLU A 72 -4.82 -10.22 -10.52
C GLU A 72 -5.38 -8.89 -10.01
N THR A 73 -5.73 -8.80 -8.74
CA THR A 73 -6.14 -7.54 -8.11
C THR A 73 -5.00 -6.51 -8.11
N VAL A 74 -3.77 -6.93 -7.76
CA VAL A 74 -2.58 -6.07 -7.83
C VAL A 74 -2.34 -5.58 -9.26
N ARG A 75 -2.43 -6.46 -10.26
CA ARG A 75 -2.26 -6.09 -11.69
C ARG A 75 -3.31 -5.09 -12.15
N LYS A 76 -4.60 -5.33 -11.83
CA LYS A 76 -5.69 -4.40 -12.21
C LYS A 76 -5.51 -3.03 -11.59
N LEU A 77 -5.08 -3.00 -10.33
CA LEU A 77 -4.79 -1.75 -9.64
C LEU A 77 -3.58 -1.03 -10.27
N GLY A 78 -2.52 -1.77 -10.56
CA GLY A 78 -1.34 -1.26 -11.26
C GLY A 78 -1.67 -0.67 -12.63
N ASN A 79 -2.48 -1.36 -13.43
CA ASN A 79 -2.91 -0.87 -14.75
C ASN A 79 -3.73 0.42 -14.66
N ARG A 80 -4.59 0.55 -13.64
CA ARG A 80 -5.39 1.76 -13.42
C ARG A 80 -4.51 2.99 -13.15
N PHE A 81 -3.43 2.83 -12.42
CA PHE A 81 -2.54 3.93 -12.02
C PHE A 81 -1.26 4.01 -12.86
N GLY A 82 -1.14 3.21 -13.91
CA GLY A 82 0.04 3.19 -14.77
C GLY A 82 1.33 2.76 -14.06
N LEU A 83 1.22 1.87 -13.05
CA LEU A 83 2.38 1.44 -12.27
C LEU A 83 3.25 0.47 -13.07
N HIS A 84 4.56 0.62 -12.93
CA HIS A 84 5.52 -0.21 -13.61
C HIS A 84 5.45 -1.68 -13.14
N MET A 85 5.55 -2.64 -14.06
CA MET A 85 5.42 -4.07 -13.74
C MET A 85 6.43 -4.57 -12.71
N LEU A 86 7.65 -4.04 -12.71
CA LEU A 86 8.66 -4.38 -11.69
C LEU A 86 8.25 -3.90 -10.29
N ALA A 87 7.60 -2.73 -10.18
CA ALA A 87 7.04 -2.28 -8.91
C ALA A 87 5.95 -3.23 -8.41
N LEU A 88 5.07 -3.71 -9.30
CA LEU A 88 4.02 -4.67 -8.95
C LEU A 88 4.57 -6.05 -8.57
N GLU A 89 5.65 -6.50 -9.22
CA GLU A 89 6.37 -7.70 -8.83
C GLU A 89 6.86 -7.59 -7.38
N ASP A 90 7.44 -6.46 -7.02
CA ASP A 90 7.92 -6.21 -5.66
C ASP A 90 6.79 -6.12 -4.63
N VAL A 91 5.62 -5.58 -5.01
CA VAL A 91 4.43 -5.59 -4.16
C VAL A 91 4.02 -7.02 -3.80
N THR A 92 3.99 -7.93 -4.78
CA THR A 92 3.60 -9.33 -4.54
C THR A 92 4.71 -10.17 -3.90
N ASN A 93 5.97 -9.71 -3.97
CA ASN A 93 7.12 -10.36 -3.34
C ASN A 93 7.47 -9.69 -2.00
N VAL A 94 6.71 -10.00 -0.96
CA VAL A 94 6.70 -9.30 0.35
C VAL A 94 7.99 -9.40 1.18
N HIS A 95 9.10 -9.83 0.64
CA HIS A 95 10.39 -9.90 1.34
C HIS A 95 11.45 -8.98 0.78
N GLN A 96 11.01 -7.92 0.10
CA GLN A 96 11.92 -6.92 -0.46
C GLN A 96 12.65 -6.13 0.64
N ARG A 97 13.82 -5.62 0.28
CA ARG A 97 14.52 -4.63 1.10
C ARG A 97 13.85 -3.26 0.94
N PRO A 98 13.87 -2.41 1.96
CA PRO A 98 13.44 -1.03 1.79
C PRO A 98 14.18 -0.40 0.60
N LYS A 99 13.42 0.25 -0.27
CA LYS A 99 13.96 0.92 -1.46
C LYS A 99 13.06 2.06 -1.92
N PHE A 100 13.64 2.94 -2.70
CA PHE A 100 12.96 4.02 -3.40
C PHE A 100 13.34 3.95 -4.88
N GLU A 101 12.35 4.06 -5.76
CA GLU A 101 12.54 4.01 -7.20
C GLU A 101 11.71 5.10 -7.88
N ASP A 102 12.31 5.72 -8.90
CA ASP A 102 11.68 6.74 -9.72
C ASP A 102 11.37 6.14 -11.11
N TYR A 103 10.08 6.10 -11.46
CA TYR A 103 9.57 5.58 -12.73
C TYR A 103 9.03 6.70 -13.64
N GLU A 104 9.56 7.92 -13.55
CA GLU A 104 9.17 9.12 -14.32
C GLU A 104 7.72 9.59 -14.00
N GLU A 105 6.71 8.74 -14.25
CA GLU A 105 5.29 9.05 -14.03
C GLU A 105 4.85 8.85 -12.58
N HIS A 106 5.60 8.06 -11.80
CA HIS A 106 5.32 7.82 -10.40
C HIS A 106 6.59 7.44 -9.63
N LEU A 107 6.55 7.74 -8.34
CA LEU A 107 7.56 7.30 -7.39
C LEU A 107 7.06 6.04 -6.66
N PHE A 108 7.98 5.15 -6.32
CA PHE A 108 7.68 3.89 -5.65
C PHE A 108 8.60 3.68 -4.44
N LEU A 109 8.00 3.30 -3.30
CA LEU A 109 8.70 2.99 -2.06
C LEU A 109 8.32 1.62 -1.53
N ILE A 110 9.29 0.95 -0.94
CA ILE A 110 9.07 -0.21 -0.07
C ILE A 110 9.64 0.09 1.31
N LEU A 111 8.85 -0.21 2.33
CA LEU A 111 9.16 -0.06 3.73
C LEU A 111 8.98 -1.39 4.47
N ARG A 112 9.59 -1.48 5.65
CA ARG A 112 9.40 -2.60 6.57
C ARG A 112 8.85 -2.07 7.89
N MET A 113 7.57 -2.34 8.13
CA MET A 113 6.86 -1.91 9.32
C MET A 113 6.97 -2.97 10.42
N PRO A 114 7.40 -2.61 11.64
CA PRO A 114 7.37 -3.54 12.75
C PRO A 114 5.93 -3.70 13.26
N VAL A 115 5.43 -4.93 13.29
CA VAL A 115 4.11 -5.27 13.86
C VAL A 115 4.28 -6.23 15.03
N PRO A 116 3.41 -6.17 16.04
CA PRO A 116 3.45 -7.15 17.13
C PRO A 116 3.27 -8.57 16.60
N ALA A 117 4.13 -9.49 17.02
CA ALA A 117 3.95 -10.90 16.67
C ALA A 117 2.73 -11.48 17.39
N ALA A 118 1.87 -12.20 16.66
CA ALA A 118 0.65 -12.81 17.19
C ALA A 118 0.90 -13.88 18.28
N THR A 119 2.13 -14.40 18.39
CA THR A 119 2.51 -15.42 19.36
C THR A 119 3.70 -14.95 20.20
N ALA A 120 3.43 -14.24 21.29
CA ALA A 120 4.41 -14.07 22.36
C ALA A 120 4.28 -15.27 23.33
N GLU A 121 5.17 -16.27 23.21
CA GLU A 121 5.18 -17.44 24.10
C GLU A 121 5.59 -17.11 25.54
N THR A 122 6.04 -15.89 25.81
CA THR A 122 6.34 -15.42 27.18
C THR A 122 6.06 -13.92 27.33
N PRO A 123 5.63 -13.45 28.53
CA PRO A 123 5.30 -12.04 28.78
C PRO A 123 6.46 -11.05 28.57
N HIS A 124 7.69 -11.53 28.45
CA HIS A 124 8.90 -10.70 28.31
C HIS A 124 9.52 -10.74 26.92
N SER A 125 9.04 -11.55 25.99
CA SER A 125 9.51 -11.58 24.62
C SER A 125 8.58 -10.79 23.69
N ARG A 126 8.74 -9.48 23.62
CA ARG A 126 8.14 -8.69 22.55
C ARG A 126 8.83 -9.07 21.26
N ARG A 127 8.30 -10.05 20.54
CA ARG A 127 8.76 -10.37 19.19
C ARG A 127 7.99 -9.48 18.23
N PHE A 128 8.73 -8.69 17.48
CA PHE A 128 8.18 -7.98 16.34
C PHE A 128 8.33 -8.86 15.10
N GLN A 129 7.31 -8.85 14.26
CA GLN A 129 7.39 -9.26 12.88
C GLN A 129 7.54 -8.00 12.03
N PHE A 130 8.02 -8.16 10.81
CA PHE A 130 8.09 -7.05 9.87
C PHE A 130 7.15 -7.33 8.71
N GLU A 131 6.21 -6.44 8.51
CA GLU A 131 5.33 -6.41 7.37
C GLU A 131 5.94 -5.53 6.27
N GLN A 132 5.72 -5.90 5.02
CA GLN A 132 6.05 -5.05 3.89
C GLN A 132 4.90 -4.09 3.63
N VAL A 133 5.23 -2.81 3.55
CA VAL A 133 4.34 -1.76 3.08
C VAL A 133 4.96 -1.16 1.82
N ALA A 134 4.21 -1.14 0.72
CA ALA A 134 4.64 -0.47 -0.50
C ALA A 134 3.73 0.73 -0.79
N LEU A 135 4.31 1.79 -1.33
CA LEU A 135 3.61 2.99 -1.76
C LEU A 135 4.01 3.33 -3.19
N ALA A 136 3.03 3.55 -4.04
CA ALA A 136 3.23 4.19 -5.35
C ALA A 136 2.47 5.51 -5.37
N PHE A 137 3.09 6.59 -5.83
CA PHE A 137 2.42 7.88 -5.85
C PHE A 137 2.87 8.75 -7.02
N GLY A 138 1.92 9.45 -7.58
CA GLY A 138 2.10 10.42 -8.63
C GLY A 138 1.50 11.77 -8.25
N ARG A 139 1.23 12.60 -9.24
CA ARG A 139 0.77 13.98 -9.02
C ARG A 139 -0.55 14.07 -8.26
N ARG A 140 -1.50 13.16 -8.50
CA ARG A 140 -2.86 13.20 -7.94
C ARG A 140 -3.34 11.87 -7.37
N PHE A 141 -2.44 10.92 -7.17
CA PHE A 141 -2.80 9.65 -6.58
C PHE A 141 -1.72 9.17 -5.61
N VAL A 142 -2.16 8.39 -4.64
CA VAL A 142 -1.33 7.54 -3.79
C VAL A 142 -1.98 6.17 -3.77
N VAL A 143 -1.20 5.12 -3.98
CA VAL A 143 -1.63 3.73 -3.78
C VAL A 143 -0.75 3.12 -2.71
N THR A 144 -1.35 2.59 -1.67
CA THR A 144 -0.65 1.84 -0.62
C THR A 144 -1.01 0.37 -0.70
N PHE A 145 -0.02 -0.48 -0.47
CA PHE A 145 -0.14 -1.92 -0.45
C PHE A 145 0.36 -2.43 0.89
N GLN A 146 -0.50 -3.11 1.65
CA GLN A 146 -0.17 -3.74 2.93
C GLN A 146 -0.26 -5.26 2.78
N GLU A 147 0.71 -5.97 3.34
CA GLU A 147 0.74 -7.42 3.30
C GLU A 147 -0.43 -8.03 4.09
N ILE A 148 -0.75 -7.42 5.23
CA ILE A 148 -1.75 -7.89 6.17
C ILE A 148 -2.73 -6.75 6.47
N PRO A 149 -4.04 -7.02 6.58
CA PRO A 149 -5.02 -6.03 7.03
C PRO A 149 -4.67 -5.45 8.41
N GLY A 150 -4.84 -4.15 8.57
CA GLY A 150 -4.55 -3.48 9.84
C GLY A 150 -4.93 -2.01 9.86
N ASP A 151 -4.85 -1.40 11.03
CA ASP A 151 -5.29 -0.03 11.29
C ASP A 151 -4.17 1.02 11.22
N THR A 152 -3.01 0.66 10.69
CA THR A 152 -1.81 1.51 10.62
C THR A 152 -2.10 2.92 10.10
N PHE A 153 -2.94 3.04 9.08
CA PHE A 153 -3.26 4.31 8.44
C PHE A 153 -4.51 5.01 8.99
N ASP A 154 -5.11 4.52 10.08
CA ASP A 154 -6.33 5.10 10.64
C ASP A 154 -6.13 6.53 11.15
N SER A 155 -4.95 6.85 11.67
CA SER A 155 -4.61 8.22 12.09
C SER A 155 -4.63 9.19 10.90
N VAL A 156 -4.16 8.74 9.73
CA VAL A 156 -4.15 9.51 8.49
C VAL A 156 -5.57 9.67 7.95
N ARG A 157 -6.38 8.59 7.96
CA ARG A 157 -7.80 8.64 7.58
C ARG A 157 -8.58 9.63 8.44
N LYS A 158 -8.38 9.62 9.77
CA LYS A 158 -9.01 10.59 10.69
C LYS A 158 -8.63 12.03 10.35
N ARG A 159 -7.35 12.30 10.05
CA ARG A 159 -6.89 13.64 9.65
C ARG A 159 -7.51 14.08 8.32
N LEU A 160 -7.68 13.19 7.35
CA LEU A 160 -8.36 13.47 6.08
C LEU A 160 -9.85 13.80 6.28
N ARG A 161 -10.54 13.13 7.21
CA ARG A 161 -11.95 13.42 7.54
C ARG A 161 -12.14 14.75 8.26
N THR A 162 -11.09 15.27 8.89
CA THR A 162 -11.16 16.57 9.58
C THR A 162 -11.18 17.71 8.56
N GLU A 163 -12.18 18.55 8.62
CA GLU A 163 -12.28 19.74 7.76
C GLU A 163 -11.09 20.69 8.00
N ASN A 164 -10.65 21.35 6.92
CA ASN A 164 -9.51 22.29 6.94
C ASN A 164 -8.19 21.72 7.48
N SER A 165 -8.03 20.41 7.55
CA SER A 165 -6.78 19.80 7.94
C SER A 165 -5.67 20.06 6.91
N LEU A 166 -4.43 20.18 7.38
CA LEU A 166 -3.28 20.42 6.49
C LEU A 166 -3.15 19.35 5.39
N ILE A 167 -3.47 18.10 5.71
CA ILE A 167 -3.37 17.00 4.75
C ILE A 167 -4.29 17.18 3.54
N ARG A 168 -5.43 17.89 3.70
CA ARG A 168 -6.37 18.19 2.61
C ARG A 168 -5.96 19.41 1.79
N THR A 169 -5.06 20.25 2.31
CA THR A 169 -4.63 21.51 1.67
C THR A 169 -3.27 21.40 0.98
N ARG A 170 -2.56 20.33 1.24
CA ARG A 170 -1.26 20.00 0.66
C ARG A 170 -1.41 18.94 -0.43
N GLY A 171 -0.39 18.73 -1.21
CA GLY A 171 -0.37 17.76 -2.29
C GLY A 171 -0.20 16.30 -1.82
N THR A 172 -0.01 15.41 -2.79
CA THR A 172 0.25 13.97 -2.55
C THR A 172 1.51 13.74 -1.72
N ASP A 173 2.51 14.61 -1.84
CA ASP A 173 3.75 14.60 -1.05
C ASP A 173 3.48 14.66 0.46
N TYR A 174 2.58 15.53 0.89
CA TYR A 174 2.22 15.62 2.31
C TYR A 174 1.38 14.42 2.79
N LEU A 175 0.53 13.86 1.93
CA LEU A 175 -0.16 12.60 2.24
C LEU A 175 0.86 11.47 2.41
N VAL A 176 1.80 11.32 1.48
CA VAL A 176 2.87 10.33 1.55
C VAL A 176 3.70 10.50 2.83
N TYR A 177 4.14 11.73 3.13
CA TYR A 177 4.83 12.03 4.38
C TYR A 177 4.01 11.55 5.61
N SER A 178 2.70 11.82 5.62
CA SER A 178 1.82 11.43 6.73
C SER A 178 1.65 9.92 6.86
N LEU A 179 1.65 9.20 5.75
CA LEU A 179 1.61 7.73 5.71
C LEU A 179 2.94 7.14 6.21
N LEU A 180 4.07 7.71 5.80
CA LEU A 180 5.40 7.29 6.26
C LEU A 180 5.59 7.52 7.77
N ASP A 181 5.08 8.63 8.29
CA ASP A 181 5.14 8.99 9.72
C ASP A 181 4.28 8.06 10.60
N SER A 182 3.37 7.29 10.00
CA SER A 182 2.51 6.31 10.69
C SER A 182 3.05 4.88 10.67
N VAL A 183 4.11 4.60 9.91
CA VAL A 183 4.79 3.30 9.80
C VAL A 183 5.97 3.21 10.78
#